data_862c02a3c2d507cbd03c1ecd96d3513f
#
_entry.id   862c02a3c2d507cbd03c1ecd96d3513f
#
_cell.length_a   1.000
_cell.length_b   1.000
_cell.length_c   1.000
_cell.angle_alpha   90.00
_cell.angle_beta   90.00
_cell.angle_gamma   90.00
#
_symmetry.space_group_name_H-M   'P 1'
#
loop_
_entity.id
_entity.type
_entity.pdbx_description
1 polymer ?
#
loop_
_entity_poly.entity_id
_entity_poly.type
_entity_poly.pdbx_seq_one_letter_code
_entity_poly.pdbx_strand_id
1 'polypeptide(L)'
;MKVISVKFKENGRSYYFDPCDFEIKEGDYVIVTTARGTECGEVVRASHEVPGFSREVKPVIRVADAVDIRRMRQNRADVQQAYTICEQRIVAHGLKMKLVDAEYTLDRSKLVFYFTADNRVDFRELVKDLASQFHTRIELRQIGVRDESKMLGGLGLCGQPFCCSRFLKNFQPVSIKMAKEQGLSLNPSKISGSCGRLMCCLAYEQKSYEYLNSITPQAGSIVRTPDGEGTVIEVNVVAGTLKVRSNVEILAPRIYKREECVYLRGGKRAPKAPDKEDE
;
A
#
# COMPACT_ATOMS: atom_id res chain seq x y z
N MET A 1 0.58 24.15 -11.90
CA MET A 1 0.23 24.67 -10.57
C MET A 1 1.43 24.49 -9.66
N LYS A 2 1.86 25.55 -8.97
CA LYS A 2 2.97 25.48 -7.99
C LYS A 2 2.44 24.85 -6.70
N VAL A 3 3.15 23.85 -6.18
CA VAL A 3 2.80 23.16 -4.93
C VAL A 3 4.06 22.84 -4.15
N ILE A 4 3.92 22.66 -2.83
CA ILE A 4 4.94 22.07 -1.97
C ILE A 4 4.49 20.67 -1.55
N SER A 5 5.45 19.80 -1.23
CA SER A 5 5.17 18.47 -0.67
C SER A 5 5.43 18.47 0.83
N VAL A 6 4.39 18.21 1.61
CA VAL A 6 4.43 18.22 3.08
C VAL A 6 4.19 16.84 3.65
N LYS A 7 4.92 16.47 4.69
CA LYS A 7 4.89 15.20 5.38
C LYS A 7 4.59 15.41 6.87
N PHE A 8 3.68 14.62 7.42
CA PHE A 8 3.27 14.75 8.83
C PHE A 8 3.90 13.70 9.76
N LYS A 9 4.32 12.57 9.22
CA LYS A 9 5.02 11.47 9.95
C LYS A 9 6.25 11.04 9.14
N GLU A 10 7.33 10.63 9.80
CA GLU A 10 8.59 10.23 9.14
C GLU A 10 8.41 9.22 8.01
N ASN A 11 7.63 8.18 8.25
CA ASN A 11 7.29 7.15 7.25
C ASN A 11 5.94 7.39 6.56
N GLY A 12 5.40 8.63 6.67
CA GLY A 12 4.11 9.02 6.12
C GLY A 12 4.17 9.37 4.63
N ARG A 13 2.99 9.54 4.03
CA ARG A 13 2.85 10.10 2.68
C ARG A 13 3.13 11.58 2.71
N SER A 14 3.68 12.11 1.64
CA SER A 14 3.67 13.54 1.34
C SER A 14 2.34 13.92 0.66
N TYR A 15 1.87 15.11 0.99
CA TYR A 15 0.66 15.72 0.46
C TYR A 15 1.01 17.06 -0.18
N TYR A 16 0.28 17.42 -1.22
CA TYR A 16 0.48 18.69 -1.90
C TYR A 16 -0.33 19.79 -1.22
N PHE A 17 0.33 20.94 -1.02
CA PHE A 17 -0.28 22.17 -0.53
C PHE A 17 0.16 23.36 -1.39
N ASP A 18 -0.67 24.38 -1.46
CA ASP A 18 -0.36 25.64 -2.12
C ASP A 18 0.54 26.45 -1.21
N PRO A 19 1.78 26.78 -1.60
CA PRO A 19 2.66 27.62 -0.79
C PRO A 19 2.18 29.06 -0.63
N CYS A 20 1.17 29.49 -1.38
CA CYS A 20 0.75 30.90 -1.48
C CYS A 20 1.98 31.78 -1.78
N ASP A 21 2.10 32.92 -1.05
CA ASP A 21 3.21 33.86 -1.17
C ASP A 21 4.39 33.58 -0.23
N PHE A 22 4.38 32.44 0.46
CA PHE A 22 5.46 32.11 1.41
C PHE A 22 6.68 31.55 0.67
N GLU A 23 7.87 32.07 1.03
CA GLU A 23 9.15 31.47 0.66
C GLU A 23 9.43 30.28 1.57
N ILE A 24 9.19 29.06 1.06
CA ILE A 24 9.28 27.82 1.82
C ILE A 24 10.40 26.97 1.24
N LYS A 25 11.32 26.50 2.09
CA LYS A 25 12.45 25.63 1.75
C LYS A 25 12.20 24.19 2.19
N GLU A 26 12.95 23.26 1.64
CA GLU A 26 12.99 21.88 2.13
C GLU A 26 13.51 21.83 3.56
N GLY A 27 12.84 21.06 4.43
CA GLY A 27 13.13 21.00 5.86
C GLY A 27 12.38 22.01 6.71
N ASP A 28 11.73 23.01 6.11
CA ASP A 28 10.86 23.93 6.87
C ASP A 28 9.61 23.20 7.37
N TYR A 29 9.05 23.72 8.45
CA TYR A 29 7.76 23.26 8.96
C TYR A 29 6.68 24.27 8.63
N VAL A 30 5.52 23.76 8.21
CA VAL A 30 4.37 24.57 7.82
C VAL A 30 3.11 24.14 8.57
N ILE A 31 2.26 25.12 8.85
CA ILE A 31 0.94 24.93 9.43
C ILE A 31 -0.09 24.87 8.29
N VAL A 32 -0.87 23.80 8.27
CA VAL A 32 -1.87 23.56 7.24
C VAL A 32 -3.18 23.04 7.83
N THR A 33 -4.29 23.26 7.14
CA THR A 33 -5.58 22.66 7.51
C THR A 33 -5.78 21.35 6.77
N THR A 34 -5.98 20.27 7.52
CA THR A 34 -6.32 18.95 6.97
C THR A 34 -7.76 18.56 7.35
N ALA A 35 -8.19 17.35 6.95
CA ALA A 35 -9.46 16.80 7.42
C ALA A 35 -9.48 16.50 8.94
N ARG A 36 -8.33 16.49 9.60
CA ARG A 36 -8.17 16.23 11.04
C ARG A 36 -8.16 17.51 11.89
N GLY A 37 -7.95 18.64 11.25
CA GLY A 37 -7.78 19.94 11.86
C GLY A 37 -6.50 20.61 11.40
N THR A 38 -5.98 21.51 12.22
CA THR A 38 -4.69 22.19 11.99
C THR A 38 -3.54 21.27 12.35
N GLU A 39 -2.65 21.04 11.42
CA GLU A 39 -1.48 20.16 11.58
C GLU A 39 -0.20 20.90 11.21
N CYS A 40 0.90 20.53 11.86
CA CYS A 40 2.25 20.95 11.53
C CYS A 40 2.95 19.84 10.76
N GLY A 41 3.42 20.13 9.55
CA GLY A 41 4.11 19.19 8.70
C GLY A 41 5.44 19.70 8.20
N GLU A 42 6.35 18.78 7.91
CA GLU A 42 7.68 19.05 7.36
C GLU A 42 7.61 19.11 5.83
N VAL A 43 8.24 20.10 5.24
CA VAL A 43 8.33 20.25 3.78
C VAL A 43 9.46 19.38 3.27
N VAL A 44 9.08 18.34 2.53
CA VAL A 44 10.03 17.38 1.93
C VAL A 44 10.43 17.74 0.50
N ARG A 45 9.71 18.67 -0.12
CA ARG A 45 10.05 19.23 -1.41
C ARG A 45 9.51 20.65 -1.48
N ALA A 46 10.40 21.60 -1.79
CA ALA A 46 10.08 23.00 -1.97
C ALA A 46 9.13 23.22 -3.17
N SER A 47 8.79 24.45 -3.45
CA SER A 47 7.87 24.82 -4.53
C SER A 47 8.29 24.25 -5.88
N HIS A 48 7.42 23.44 -6.48
CA HIS A 48 7.62 22.81 -7.79
C HIS A 48 6.31 22.73 -8.57
N GLU A 49 6.42 22.61 -9.87
CA GLU A 49 5.25 22.46 -10.74
C GLU A 49 4.89 20.97 -10.91
N VAL A 50 3.59 20.67 -10.78
CA VAL A 50 3.06 19.33 -11.05
C VAL A 50 2.18 19.43 -12.30
N PRO A 51 2.64 18.92 -13.47
CA PRO A 51 1.85 18.92 -14.69
C PRO A 51 0.60 18.04 -14.54
N GLY A 52 -0.53 18.48 -15.09
CA GLY A 52 -1.76 17.68 -15.11
C GLY A 52 -2.47 17.53 -13.74
N PHE A 53 -2.05 18.26 -12.72
CA PHE A 53 -2.71 18.22 -11.42
C PHE A 53 -3.92 19.14 -11.41
N SER A 54 -5.13 18.55 -11.44
CA SER A 54 -6.43 19.25 -11.54
C SER A 54 -7.22 19.31 -10.22
N ARG A 55 -6.63 18.83 -9.10
CA ARG A 55 -7.32 18.84 -7.81
C ARG A 55 -7.07 20.16 -7.09
N GLU A 56 -8.11 20.66 -6.41
CA GLU A 56 -7.99 21.78 -5.49
C GLU A 56 -7.00 21.43 -4.36
N VAL A 57 -6.02 22.30 -4.16
CA VAL A 57 -4.97 22.14 -3.16
C VAL A 57 -5.26 23.12 -2.04
N LYS A 58 -5.22 22.65 -0.80
CA LYS A 58 -5.38 23.53 0.36
C LYS A 58 -4.18 24.44 0.52
N PRO A 59 -4.38 25.70 0.92
CA PRO A 59 -3.27 26.62 1.14
C PRO A 59 -2.51 26.31 2.43
N VAL A 60 -1.25 26.70 2.47
CA VAL A 60 -0.47 26.84 3.70
C VAL A 60 -1.03 28.03 4.48
N ILE A 61 -1.29 27.85 5.76
CA ILE A 61 -1.76 28.93 6.63
C ILE A 61 -0.61 29.88 6.95
N ARG A 62 0.53 29.33 7.36
CA ARG A 62 1.78 30.03 7.67
C ARG A 62 2.96 29.08 7.82
N VAL A 63 4.15 29.61 7.80
CA VAL A 63 5.35 28.87 8.23
C VAL A 63 5.28 28.67 9.75
N ALA A 64 5.69 27.50 10.22
CA ALA A 64 5.70 27.18 11.65
C ALA A 64 6.83 27.92 12.36
N ASP A 65 6.53 28.45 13.52
CA ASP A 65 7.52 29.07 14.40
C ASP A 65 8.16 28.06 15.39
N ALA A 66 9.11 28.52 16.19
CA ALA A 66 9.79 27.68 17.18
C ALA A 66 8.82 27.15 18.25
N VAL A 67 7.71 27.85 18.53
CA VAL A 67 6.70 27.44 19.50
C VAL A 67 5.87 26.29 18.95
N ASP A 68 5.48 26.38 17.68
CA ASP A 68 4.75 25.30 16.99
C ASP A 68 5.55 24.01 16.94
N ILE A 69 6.82 24.11 16.56
CA ILE A 69 7.74 22.96 16.49
C ILE A 69 7.92 22.32 17.87
N ARG A 70 8.09 23.14 18.91
CA ARG A 70 8.18 22.66 20.28
C ARG A 70 6.90 21.95 20.71
N ARG A 71 5.74 22.54 20.43
CA ARG A 71 4.42 21.96 20.73
C ARG A 71 4.22 20.63 19.99
N MET A 72 4.56 20.56 18.71
CA MET A 72 4.49 19.33 17.94
C MET A 72 5.37 18.22 18.55
N ARG A 73 6.61 18.55 18.96
CA ARG A 73 7.52 17.60 19.62
C ARG A 73 6.97 17.14 20.98
N GLN A 74 6.44 18.06 21.77
CA GLN A 74 5.83 17.75 23.06
C GLN A 74 4.60 16.85 22.88
N ASN A 75 3.72 17.15 21.91
CA ASN A 75 2.58 16.32 21.60
C ASN A 75 2.99 14.89 21.24
N ARG A 76 4.07 14.72 20.47
CA ARG A 76 4.60 13.38 20.12
C ARG A 76 5.13 12.63 21.35
N ALA A 77 5.77 13.31 22.28
CA ALA A 77 6.24 12.71 23.53
C ALA A 77 5.07 12.27 24.42
N ASP A 78 4.05 13.13 24.57
CA ASP A 78 2.90 12.86 25.44
C ASP A 78 1.97 11.77 24.89
N VAL A 79 1.98 11.54 23.57
CA VAL A 79 1.20 10.45 22.92
C VAL A 79 1.54 9.09 23.51
N GLN A 80 2.81 8.82 23.82
CA GLN A 80 3.21 7.51 24.37
C GLN A 80 2.55 7.25 25.72
N GLN A 81 2.48 8.25 26.59
CA GLN A 81 1.79 8.14 27.85
C GLN A 81 0.27 7.99 27.67
N ALA A 82 -0.31 8.75 26.75
CA ALA A 82 -1.74 8.66 26.44
C ALA A 82 -2.10 7.27 25.88
N TYR A 83 -1.24 6.69 25.06
CA TYR A 83 -1.40 5.34 24.53
C TYR A 83 -1.45 4.31 25.65
N THR A 84 -0.46 4.32 26.56
CA THR A 84 -0.39 3.38 27.68
C THR A 84 -1.62 3.48 28.59
N ILE A 85 -2.05 4.71 28.92
CA ILE A 85 -3.25 4.92 29.74
C ILE A 85 -4.50 4.37 29.03
N CYS A 86 -4.66 4.67 27.74
CA CYS A 86 -5.81 4.19 26.98
C CYS A 86 -5.84 2.65 26.93
N GLU A 87 -4.70 1.99 26.74
CA GLU A 87 -4.59 0.53 26.71
C GLU A 87 -5.02 -0.08 28.06
N GLN A 88 -4.55 0.49 29.17
CA GLN A 88 -4.97 0.07 30.52
C GLN A 88 -6.49 0.22 30.72
N ARG A 89 -7.08 1.34 30.26
CA ARG A 89 -8.52 1.58 30.35
C ARG A 89 -9.34 0.65 29.48
N ILE A 90 -8.87 0.32 28.27
CA ILE A 90 -9.50 -0.69 27.40
C ILE A 90 -9.61 -2.03 28.13
N VAL A 91 -8.54 -2.45 28.81
CA VAL A 91 -8.52 -3.69 29.60
C VAL A 91 -9.46 -3.59 30.79
N ALA A 92 -9.44 -2.47 31.53
CA ALA A 92 -10.32 -2.26 32.70
C ALA A 92 -11.81 -2.27 32.33
N HIS A 93 -12.18 -1.73 31.16
CA HIS A 93 -13.55 -1.77 30.65
C HIS A 93 -13.92 -3.10 29.95
N GLY A 94 -12.99 -4.07 29.86
CA GLY A 94 -13.22 -5.38 29.22
C GLY A 94 -13.56 -5.31 27.74
N LEU A 95 -13.09 -4.27 27.03
CA LEU A 95 -13.43 -4.05 25.63
C LEU A 95 -12.58 -4.92 24.70
N LYS A 96 -13.23 -5.62 23.75
CA LYS A 96 -12.55 -6.43 22.73
C LYS A 96 -12.13 -5.57 21.54
N MET A 97 -11.10 -4.76 21.76
CA MET A 97 -10.50 -3.88 20.74
C MET A 97 -8.99 -3.80 20.96
N LYS A 98 -8.25 -3.60 19.90
CA LYS A 98 -6.79 -3.43 19.92
C LYS A 98 -6.45 -2.00 19.57
N LEU A 99 -5.80 -1.30 20.48
CA LEU A 99 -5.25 0.04 20.21
C LEU A 99 -4.08 -0.08 19.24
N VAL A 100 -4.02 0.80 18.24
CA VAL A 100 -2.98 0.79 17.19
C VAL A 100 -2.09 2.00 17.28
N ASP A 101 -2.67 3.21 17.45
CA ASP A 101 -1.93 4.47 17.50
C ASP A 101 -2.77 5.54 18.22
N ALA A 102 -2.12 6.61 18.64
CA ALA A 102 -2.78 7.78 19.19
C ALA A 102 -2.16 9.07 18.62
N GLU A 103 -2.89 10.17 18.60
CA GLU A 103 -2.42 11.42 18.01
C GLU A 103 -3.12 12.62 18.63
N TYR A 104 -2.36 13.61 19.11
CA TYR A 104 -2.88 14.92 19.48
C TYR A 104 -2.97 15.83 18.25
N THR A 105 -4.03 16.63 18.14
CA THR A 105 -4.02 17.79 17.25
C THR A 105 -2.97 18.80 17.72
N LEU A 106 -2.46 19.63 16.83
CA LEU A 106 -1.40 20.59 17.16
C LEU A 106 -1.81 21.52 18.32
N ASP A 107 -3.07 21.96 18.35
CA ASP A 107 -3.68 22.81 19.35
C ASP A 107 -4.11 22.08 20.63
N ARG A 108 -3.95 20.75 20.70
CA ARG A 108 -4.44 19.87 21.77
C ARG A 108 -5.95 19.90 21.99
N SER A 109 -6.71 20.44 21.05
CA SER A 109 -8.17 20.44 21.15
C SER A 109 -8.77 19.04 21.08
N LYS A 110 -8.03 18.08 20.49
CA LYS A 110 -8.46 16.67 20.34
C LYS A 110 -7.32 15.70 20.56
N LEU A 111 -7.67 14.55 21.14
CA LEU A 111 -6.83 13.37 21.19
C LEU A 111 -7.56 12.23 20.46
N VAL A 112 -6.97 11.74 19.37
CA VAL A 112 -7.52 10.72 18.51
C VAL A 112 -6.82 9.40 18.80
N PHE A 113 -7.59 8.35 19.07
CA PHE A 113 -7.09 6.99 19.22
C PHE A 113 -7.55 6.14 18.06
N TYR A 114 -6.62 5.43 17.42
CA TYR A 114 -6.88 4.52 16.32
C TYR A 114 -6.91 3.09 16.84
N PHE A 115 -7.95 2.34 16.52
CA PHE A 115 -8.09 0.97 16.98
C PHE A 115 -8.65 0.03 15.92
N THR A 116 -8.41 -1.26 16.07
CA THR A 116 -9.06 -2.33 15.32
C THR A 116 -9.94 -3.16 16.23
N ALA A 117 -11.05 -3.66 15.69
CA ALA A 117 -11.94 -4.60 16.36
C ALA A 117 -12.68 -5.43 15.31
N ASP A 118 -12.96 -6.69 15.64
CA ASP A 118 -13.70 -7.61 14.75
C ASP A 118 -15.17 -7.25 14.66
N ASN A 119 -15.73 -6.75 15.74
CA ASN A 119 -17.15 -6.38 15.86
C ASN A 119 -17.31 -4.92 16.28
N ARG A 120 -18.54 -4.45 16.27
CA ARG A 120 -18.90 -3.13 16.80
C ARG A 120 -18.68 -3.11 18.32
N VAL A 121 -17.88 -2.13 18.78
CA VAL A 121 -17.55 -1.94 20.20
C VAL A 121 -18.36 -0.76 20.75
N ASP A 122 -18.95 -0.91 21.93
CA ASP A 122 -19.52 0.21 22.68
C ASP A 122 -18.47 0.81 23.61
N PHE A 123 -17.94 1.94 23.21
CA PHE A 123 -16.84 2.62 23.91
C PHE A 123 -17.30 3.92 24.62
N ARG A 124 -18.62 4.12 24.87
CA ARG A 124 -19.13 5.37 25.48
C ARG A 124 -18.54 5.65 26.84
N GLU A 125 -18.46 4.62 27.69
CA GLU A 125 -17.90 4.77 29.04
C GLU A 125 -16.37 4.98 28.99
N LEU A 126 -15.66 4.29 28.08
CA LEU A 126 -14.24 4.53 27.84
C LEU A 126 -13.97 5.98 27.43
N VAL A 127 -14.78 6.56 26.54
CA VAL A 127 -14.63 7.96 26.10
C VAL A 127 -14.80 8.92 27.25
N LYS A 128 -15.79 8.71 28.14
CA LYS A 128 -16.01 9.55 29.32
C LYS A 128 -14.82 9.49 30.29
N ASP A 129 -14.31 8.29 30.54
CA ASP A 129 -13.17 8.05 31.41
C ASP A 129 -11.91 8.74 30.86
N LEU A 130 -11.58 8.52 29.59
CA LEU A 130 -10.46 9.17 28.94
C LEU A 130 -10.61 10.70 28.87
N ALA A 131 -11.81 11.22 28.62
CA ALA A 131 -12.06 12.67 28.62
C ALA A 131 -11.84 13.29 29.99
N SER A 132 -12.24 12.61 31.08
CA SER A 132 -11.95 13.08 32.45
C SER A 132 -10.47 13.06 32.79
N GLN A 133 -9.72 12.10 32.25
CA GLN A 133 -8.28 11.94 32.48
C GLN A 133 -7.42 12.97 31.72
N PHE A 134 -7.77 13.23 30.46
CA PHE A 134 -6.96 14.09 29.57
C PHE A 134 -7.48 15.52 29.45
N HIS A 135 -8.67 15.81 29.96
CA HIS A 135 -9.34 17.11 29.84
C HIS A 135 -9.38 17.65 28.40
N THR A 136 -9.52 16.75 27.44
CA THR A 136 -9.47 17.01 26.00
C THR A 136 -10.56 16.20 25.30
N ARG A 137 -11.04 16.68 24.17
CA ARG A 137 -12.00 15.93 23.35
C ARG A 137 -11.38 14.63 22.83
N ILE A 138 -11.95 13.51 23.23
CA ILE A 138 -11.51 12.18 22.81
C ILE A 138 -12.27 11.76 21.54
N GLU A 139 -11.52 11.26 20.56
CA GLU A 139 -12.07 10.69 19.34
C GLU A 139 -11.53 9.27 19.15
N LEU A 140 -12.39 8.26 19.11
CA LEU A 140 -12.03 6.88 18.83
C LEU A 140 -12.35 6.56 17.36
N ARG A 141 -11.34 6.19 16.59
CA ARG A 141 -11.46 5.83 15.17
C ARG A 141 -11.14 4.37 14.94
N GLN A 142 -12.14 3.61 14.54
CA GLN A 142 -11.90 2.25 14.06
C GLN A 142 -11.24 2.30 12.68
N ILE A 143 -10.15 1.56 12.53
CA ILE A 143 -9.41 1.41 11.28
C ILE A 143 -9.46 -0.04 10.80
N GLY A 144 -9.27 -0.24 9.50
CA GLY A 144 -9.20 -1.58 8.92
C GLY A 144 -7.85 -2.24 9.16
N VAL A 145 -7.80 -3.58 9.19
CA VAL A 145 -6.56 -4.38 9.40
C VAL A 145 -5.43 -4.06 8.41
N ARG A 146 -5.75 -3.59 7.21
CA ARG A 146 -4.72 -3.14 6.25
C ARG A 146 -4.17 -1.76 6.62
N ASP A 147 -5.01 -0.87 7.15
CA ASP A 147 -4.56 0.44 7.62
C ASP A 147 -3.72 0.29 8.89
N GLU A 148 -4.07 -0.64 9.78
CA GLU A 148 -3.23 -1.06 10.90
C GLU A 148 -1.85 -1.50 10.41
N SER A 149 -1.79 -2.49 9.50
CA SER A 149 -0.52 -2.97 8.94
C SER A 149 0.28 -1.85 8.26
N LYS A 150 -0.40 -0.90 7.61
CA LYS A 150 0.22 0.25 6.99
C LYS A 150 0.82 1.22 8.01
N MET A 151 0.16 1.43 9.16
CA MET A 151 0.64 2.31 10.23
C MET A 151 1.83 1.70 10.98
N LEU A 152 1.75 0.41 11.28
CA LEU A 152 2.82 -0.33 11.96
C LEU A 152 4.05 -0.56 11.05
N GLY A 153 3.83 -0.66 9.74
CA GLY A 153 4.89 -1.00 8.80
C GLY A 153 5.29 -2.48 8.87
N GLY A 154 6.38 -2.81 8.17
CA GLY A 154 6.95 -4.15 8.18
C GLY A 154 7.30 -4.66 6.78
N LEU A 155 7.75 -5.92 6.70
CA LEU A 155 8.16 -6.59 5.48
C LEU A 155 7.11 -7.61 5.04
N GLY A 156 6.86 -7.65 3.73
CA GLY A 156 6.03 -8.68 3.11
C GLY A 156 6.77 -10.01 2.96
N LEU A 157 6.06 -11.05 2.50
CA LEU A 157 6.65 -12.35 2.17
C LEU A 157 7.75 -12.26 1.09
N CYS A 158 7.74 -11.20 0.28
CA CYS A 158 8.75 -10.91 -0.74
C CYS A 158 10.01 -10.22 -0.18
N GLY A 159 10.11 -9.99 1.14
CA GLY A 159 11.22 -9.29 1.77
C GLY A 159 11.24 -7.76 1.56
N GLN A 160 10.25 -7.21 0.86
CA GLN A 160 10.13 -5.77 0.64
C GLN A 160 9.18 -5.13 1.67
N PRO A 161 9.35 -3.84 1.98
CA PRO A 161 8.38 -3.11 2.80
C PRO A 161 6.96 -3.23 2.24
N PHE A 162 5.96 -3.24 3.12
CA PHE A 162 4.57 -3.40 2.71
C PHE A 162 4.19 -2.44 1.57
N CYS A 163 3.58 -2.98 0.50
CA CYS A 163 3.12 -2.19 -0.64
C CYS A 163 2.19 -1.03 -0.20
N CYS A 164 1.33 -1.28 0.80
CA CYS A 164 0.40 -0.29 1.35
C CYS A 164 1.09 0.86 2.08
N SER A 165 2.24 0.65 2.70
CA SER A 165 3.00 1.73 3.34
C SER A 165 3.90 2.47 2.33
N ARG A 166 4.44 1.77 1.33
CA ARG A 166 5.43 2.31 0.39
C ARG A 166 4.80 3.11 -0.76
N PHE A 167 4.05 2.48 -1.65
CA PHE A 167 3.61 3.10 -2.91
C PHE A 167 2.13 2.91 -3.23
N LEU A 168 1.51 1.80 -2.80
CA LEU A 168 0.14 1.47 -3.18
C LEU A 168 -0.86 2.29 -2.36
N LYS A 169 -1.42 3.33 -2.97
CA LYS A 169 -2.32 4.27 -2.30
C LYS A 169 -3.79 3.91 -2.48
N ASN A 170 -4.15 3.41 -3.65
CA ASN A 170 -5.52 3.04 -4.01
C ASN A 170 -5.64 1.52 -4.09
N PHE A 171 -6.60 0.96 -3.36
CA PHE A 171 -6.81 -0.48 -3.31
C PHE A 171 -7.99 -0.86 -4.19
N GLN A 172 -7.71 -1.72 -5.16
CA GLN A 172 -8.73 -2.40 -5.96
C GLN A 172 -9.14 -3.70 -5.25
N PRO A 173 -10.37 -4.19 -5.45
CA PRO A 173 -10.76 -5.50 -4.98
C PRO A 173 -9.83 -6.58 -5.52
N VAL A 174 -9.40 -7.49 -4.65
CA VAL A 174 -8.53 -8.62 -5.00
C VAL A 174 -9.37 -9.90 -4.99
N SER A 175 -9.23 -10.73 -6.01
CA SER A 175 -9.93 -12.01 -6.11
C SER A 175 -8.97 -13.20 -6.12
N ILE A 176 -9.46 -14.35 -5.70
CA ILE A 176 -8.71 -15.63 -5.80
C ILE A 176 -8.39 -15.98 -7.25
N LYS A 177 -9.22 -15.54 -8.21
CA LYS A 177 -8.98 -15.72 -9.64
C LYS A 177 -7.65 -15.11 -10.07
N MET A 178 -7.31 -13.90 -9.56
CA MET A 178 -6.01 -13.24 -9.83
C MET A 178 -4.84 -14.11 -9.37
N ALA A 179 -4.92 -14.71 -8.18
CA ALA A 179 -3.88 -15.61 -7.68
C ALA A 179 -3.69 -16.84 -8.59
N LYS A 180 -4.80 -17.42 -9.12
CA LYS A 180 -4.74 -18.54 -10.10
C LYS A 180 -4.09 -18.12 -11.41
N GLU A 181 -4.46 -16.96 -11.94
CA GLU A 181 -3.91 -16.43 -13.20
C GLU A 181 -2.42 -16.08 -13.09
N GLN A 182 -1.96 -15.77 -11.89
CA GLN A 182 -0.56 -15.51 -11.56
C GLN A 182 0.21 -16.79 -11.15
N GLY A 183 -0.42 -17.96 -11.25
CA GLY A 183 0.23 -19.25 -10.98
C GLY A 183 0.57 -19.50 -9.51
N LEU A 184 -0.05 -18.76 -8.58
CA LEU A 184 0.20 -18.94 -7.15
C LEU A 184 -0.60 -20.09 -6.57
N SER A 185 -0.01 -20.80 -5.61
CA SER A 185 -0.72 -21.78 -4.80
C SER A 185 -1.84 -21.11 -4.02
N LEU A 186 -3.03 -21.75 -3.99
CA LEU A 186 -4.19 -21.22 -3.26
C LEU A 186 -4.12 -21.42 -1.74
N ASN A 187 -2.97 -21.84 -1.23
CA ASN A 187 -2.76 -21.92 0.21
C ASN A 187 -2.89 -20.50 0.82
N PRO A 188 -3.77 -20.28 1.80
CA PRO A 188 -3.96 -18.99 2.45
C PRO A 188 -2.65 -18.33 2.91
N SER A 189 -1.69 -19.12 3.41
CA SER A 189 -0.39 -18.62 3.85
C SER A 189 0.46 -18.02 2.71
N LYS A 190 0.16 -18.37 1.45
CA LYS A 190 0.92 -17.90 0.26
C LYS A 190 0.23 -16.76 -0.49
N ILE A 191 -1.08 -16.58 -0.29
CA ILE A 191 -1.86 -15.55 -0.98
C ILE A 191 -2.38 -14.44 -0.05
N SER A 192 -2.22 -14.59 1.27
CA SER A 192 -2.60 -13.55 2.25
C SER A 192 -1.39 -12.69 2.63
N GLY A 193 -1.63 -11.40 2.73
CA GLY A 193 -0.65 -10.47 3.29
C GLY A 193 -0.64 -10.53 4.82
N SER A 194 0.32 -9.86 5.45
CA SER A 194 0.43 -9.75 6.92
C SER A 194 -0.82 -9.16 7.59
N CYS A 195 -1.64 -8.42 6.85
CA CYS A 195 -2.94 -7.92 7.30
C CYS A 195 -4.07 -8.96 7.28
N GLY A 196 -3.80 -10.24 6.97
CA GLY A 196 -4.79 -11.31 6.88
C GLY A 196 -5.72 -11.26 5.65
N ARG A 197 -5.66 -10.23 4.83
CA ARG A 197 -6.40 -10.12 3.57
C ARG A 197 -5.56 -10.58 2.39
N LEU A 198 -6.19 -10.88 1.25
CA LEU A 198 -5.46 -11.20 0.02
C LEU A 198 -4.42 -10.11 -0.30
N MET A 199 -3.26 -10.53 -0.78
CA MET A 199 -2.13 -9.65 -1.09
C MET A 199 -2.54 -8.61 -2.13
N CYS A 200 -2.29 -7.34 -1.83
CA CYS A 200 -2.65 -6.22 -2.70
C CYS A 200 -1.80 -6.15 -3.98
N CYS A 201 -0.60 -6.73 -3.98
CA CYS A 201 0.24 -6.84 -5.19
C CYS A 201 -0.43 -7.70 -6.27
N LEU A 202 -1.28 -8.67 -5.93
CA LEU A 202 -2.04 -9.46 -6.92
C LEU A 202 -2.86 -8.57 -7.86
N ALA A 203 -3.61 -7.61 -7.31
CA ALA A 203 -4.37 -6.66 -8.14
C ALA A 203 -3.46 -5.65 -8.86
N TYR A 204 -2.35 -5.27 -8.24
CA TYR A 204 -1.40 -4.32 -8.82
C TYR A 204 -0.71 -4.90 -10.06
N GLU A 205 -0.32 -6.18 -10.01
CA GLU A 205 0.40 -6.87 -11.07
C GLU A 205 -0.53 -7.52 -12.12
N GLN A 206 -1.85 -7.57 -11.85
CA GLN A 206 -2.82 -8.32 -12.65
C GLN A 206 -2.75 -7.99 -14.15
N LYS A 207 -2.70 -6.72 -14.52
CA LYS A 207 -2.64 -6.30 -15.93
C LYS A 207 -1.40 -6.82 -16.64
N SER A 208 -0.25 -6.82 -15.96
CA SER A 208 1.00 -7.34 -16.51
C SER A 208 0.90 -8.85 -16.74
N TYR A 209 0.34 -9.60 -15.79
CA TYR A 209 0.11 -11.02 -15.96
C TYR A 209 -0.93 -11.35 -17.06
N GLU A 210 -2.01 -10.58 -17.16
CA GLU A 210 -2.99 -10.74 -18.25
C GLU A 210 -2.34 -10.54 -19.62
N TYR A 211 -1.52 -9.50 -19.78
CA TYR A 211 -0.77 -9.26 -21.00
C TYR A 211 0.20 -10.41 -21.30
N LEU A 212 1.07 -10.74 -20.35
CA LEU A 212 2.07 -11.80 -20.53
C LEU A 212 1.41 -13.17 -20.81
N ASN A 213 0.32 -13.50 -20.12
CA ASN A 213 -0.46 -14.72 -20.40
C ASN A 213 -1.09 -14.69 -21.79
N SER A 214 -1.44 -13.52 -22.32
CA SER A 214 -2.06 -13.39 -23.64
C SER A 214 -1.08 -13.66 -24.79
N ILE A 215 0.21 -13.37 -24.58
CA ILE A 215 1.27 -13.53 -25.61
C ILE A 215 2.12 -14.80 -25.42
N THR A 216 1.89 -15.58 -24.36
CA THR A 216 2.71 -16.74 -24.03
C THR A 216 1.94 -18.03 -24.31
N PRO A 217 2.52 -19.01 -25.08
CA PRO A 217 1.94 -20.33 -25.24
C PRO A 217 1.73 -21.01 -23.89
N GLN A 218 0.50 -21.49 -23.66
CA GLN A 218 0.13 -22.14 -22.40
C GLN A 218 0.58 -23.60 -22.35
N ALA A 219 0.64 -24.20 -21.16
CA ALA A 219 0.90 -25.63 -21.00
C ALA A 219 -0.09 -26.47 -21.83
N GLY A 220 0.41 -27.50 -22.53
CA GLY A 220 -0.32 -28.30 -23.49
C GLY A 220 -0.32 -27.75 -24.92
N SER A 221 0.26 -26.59 -25.18
CA SER A 221 0.48 -26.07 -26.52
C SER A 221 1.60 -26.85 -27.23
N ILE A 222 1.46 -27.02 -28.54
CA ILE A 222 2.53 -27.51 -29.40
C ILE A 222 3.24 -26.30 -30.00
N VAL A 223 4.54 -26.27 -29.82
CA VAL A 223 5.40 -25.19 -30.27
C VAL A 223 6.56 -25.73 -31.10
N ARG A 224 7.05 -24.95 -32.06
CA ARG A 224 8.29 -25.21 -32.77
C ARG A 224 9.41 -24.46 -32.07
N THR A 225 10.42 -25.21 -31.64
CA THR A 225 11.66 -24.72 -31.02
C THR A 225 12.82 -24.85 -32.00
N PRO A 226 13.99 -24.29 -31.73
CA PRO A 226 15.19 -24.51 -32.57
C PRO A 226 15.56 -26.00 -32.71
N ASP A 227 15.22 -26.83 -31.72
CA ASP A 227 15.54 -28.26 -31.70
C ASP A 227 14.38 -29.14 -32.27
N GLY A 228 13.30 -28.56 -32.81
CA GLY A 228 12.16 -29.24 -33.38
C GLY A 228 10.83 -28.99 -32.69
N GLU A 229 9.82 -29.78 -33.02
CA GLU A 229 8.47 -29.63 -32.43
C GLU A 229 8.38 -30.32 -31.08
N GLY A 230 7.70 -29.65 -30.15
CA GLY A 230 7.49 -30.17 -28.81
C GLY A 230 6.25 -29.63 -28.11
N THR A 231 5.91 -30.28 -27.03
CA THR A 231 4.76 -29.90 -26.20
C THR A 231 5.22 -29.11 -24.97
N VAL A 232 4.62 -27.97 -24.74
CA VAL A 232 4.86 -27.14 -23.54
C VAL A 232 4.30 -27.85 -22.32
N ILE A 233 5.15 -28.15 -21.34
CA ILE A 233 4.75 -28.81 -20.08
C ILE A 233 4.67 -27.84 -18.91
N GLU A 234 5.48 -26.77 -18.92
CA GLU A 234 5.52 -25.78 -17.87
C GLU A 234 5.84 -24.40 -18.46
N VAL A 235 5.28 -23.36 -17.88
CA VAL A 235 5.43 -21.98 -18.35
C VAL A 235 5.82 -21.10 -17.17
N ASN A 236 6.91 -20.34 -17.30
CA ASN A 236 7.19 -19.22 -16.43
C ASN A 236 6.91 -17.92 -17.20
N VAL A 237 5.73 -17.39 -16.96
CA VAL A 237 5.19 -16.25 -17.72
C VAL A 237 6.05 -15.00 -17.52
N VAL A 238 6.52 -14.77 -16.29
CA VAL A 238 7.33 -13.58 -15.93
C VAL A 238 8.73 -13.67 -16.51
N ALA A 239 9.38 -14.83 -16.41
CA ALA A 239 10.69 -15.06 -16.98
C ALA A 239 10.65 -15.22 -18.51
N GLY A 240 9.46 -15.32 -19.10
CA GLY A 240 9.28 -15.57 -20.52
C GLY A 240 9.90 -16.89 -20.99
N THR A 241 9.86 -17.94 -20.14
CA THR A 241 10.46 -19.23 -20.47
C THR A 241 9.41 -20.36 -20.54
N LEU A 242 9.63 -21.28 -21.45
CA LEU A 242 8.79 -22.43 -21.73
C LEU A 242 9.62 -23.70 -21.54
N LYS A 243 9.14 -24.63 -20.73
CA LYS A 243 9.72 -25.97 -20.64
C LYS A 243 9.00 -26.86 -21.61
N VAL A 244 9.73 -27.35 -22.62
CA VAL A 244 9.17 -28.10 -23.76
C VAL A 244 9.73 -29.52 -23.77
N ARG A 245 8.83 -30.49 -23.99
CA ARG A 245 9.17 -31.89 -24.22
C ARG A 245 9.12 -32.13 -25.74
N SER A 246 10.21 -32.66 -26.31
CA SER A 246 10.23 -33.05 -27.72
C SER A 246 9.17 -34.11 -28.02
N ASN A 247 8.52 -33.97 -29.17
CA ASN A 247 7.53 -34.95 -29.64
C ASN A 247 8.17 -36.09 -30.49
N VAL A 248 9.43 -35.93 -30.90
CA VAL A 248 10.10 -36.84 -31.84
C VAL A 248 11.14 -37.72 -31.14
N GLU A 249 11.76 -37.21 -30.08
CA GLU A 249 12.84 -37.90 -29.38
C GLU A 249 12.56 -38.09 -27.89
N ILE A 250 13.02 -39.17 -27.29
CA ILE A 250 12.94 -39.43 -25.84
C ILE A 250 14.04 -38.61 -25.14
N LEU A 251 14.00 -37.32 -25.33
CA LEU A 251 14.92 -36.36 -24.66
C LEU A 251 14.29 -35.77 -23.40
N ALA A 252 15.16 -35.42 -22.45
CA ALA A 252 14.72 -34.70 -21.28
C ALA A 252 14.14 -33.33 -21.69
N PRO A 253 13.07 -32.86 -21.01
CA PRO A 253 12.50 -31.56 -21.31
C PRO A 253 13.53 -30.42 -21.19
N ARG A 254 13.55 -29.52 -22.17
CA ARG A 254 14.46 -28.37 -22.21
C ARG A 254 13.69 -27.06 -22.00
N ILE A 255 14.40 -26.05 -21.55
CA ILE A 255 13.86 -24.71 -21.33
C ILE A 255 14.29 -23.81 -22.50
N TYR A 256 13.33 -23.13 -23.10
CA TYR A 256 13.51 -22.18 -24.21
C TYR A 256 12.92 -20.83 -23.81
N LYS A 257 13.42 -19.75 -24.39
CA LYS A 257 12.79 -18.44 -24.28
C LYS A 257 11.53 -18.40 -25.14
N ARG A 258 10.55 -17.60 -24.74
CA ARG A 258 9.28 -17.46 -25.49
C ARG A 258 9.54 -17.00 -26.94
N GLU A 259 10.53 -16.09 -27.15
CA GLU A 259 10.89 -15.56 -28.45
C GLU A 259 11.47 -16.62 -29.40
N GLU A 260 12.05 -17.69 -28.86
CA GLU A 260 12.63 -18.81 -29.61
C GLU A 260 11.56 -19.84 -30.03
N CYS A 261 10.33 -19.72 -29.52
CA CYS A 261 9.27 -20.67 -29.73
C CYS A 261 8.16 -20.10 -30.61
N VAL A 262 7.83 -20.80 -31.70
CA VAL A 262 6.68 -20.46 -32.56
C VAL A 262 5.50 -21.32 -32.17
N TYR A 263 4.38 -20.70 -31.78
CA TYR A 263 3.14 -21.39 -31.49
C TYR A 263 2.56 -22.05 -32.76
N LEU A 264 2.20 -23.29 -32.65
CA LEU A 264 1.59 -24.04 -33.75
C LEU A 264 0.09 -24.33 -33.49
N ARG A 265 -0.22 -25.01 -32.38
CA ARG A 265 -1.60 -25.37 -32.02
C ARG A 265 -1.71 -25.85 -30.57
N GLY A 266 -2.95 -26.03 -30.10
CA GLY A 266 -3.24 -26.65 -28.80
C GLY A 266 -3.18 -25.65 -27.64
N GLY A 267 -3.25 -26.16 -26.40
CA GLY A 267 -3.33 -25.34 -25.19
C GLY A 267 -4.73 -24.74 -24.96
N LYS A 268 -4.94 -24.13 -23.82
CA LYS A 268 -6.22 -23.53 -23.46
C LYS A 268 -6.59 -22.27 -24.26
N ARG A 269 -5.60 -21.58 -24.81
CA ARG A 269 -5.77 -20.35 -25.59
C ARG A 269 -4.54 -20.12 -26.48
N ALA A 270 -4.77 -19.77 -27.74
CA ALA A 270 -3.71 -19.32 -28.62
C ALA A 270 -3.15 -17.97 -28.16
N PRO A 271 -1.82 -17.78 -28.18
CA PRO A 271 -1.22 -16.50 -27.83
C PRO A 271 -1.60 -15.43 -28.86
N LYS A 272 -1.79 -14.19 -28.40
CA LYS A 272 -1.88 -13.02 -29.28
C LYS A 272 -0.48 -12.68 -29.80
N ALA A 273 -0.43 -12.09 -30.98
CA ALA A 273 0.82 -11.48 -31.43
C ALA A 273 1.22 -10.37 -30.43
N PRO A 274 2.52 -10.22 -30.11
CA PRO A 274 2.97 -9.10 -29.31
C PRO A 274 2.64 -7.79 -30.06
N ASP A 275 2.04 -6.83 -29.35
CA ASP A 275 1.86 -5.50 -29.91
C ASP A 275 3.25 -4.96 -30.27
N LYS A 276 3.42 -4.52 -31.53
CA LYS A 276 4.63 -3.82 -31.93
C LYS A 276 4.64 -2.52 -31.12
N GLU A 277 5.58 -2.38 -30.23
CA GLU A 277 5.87 -1.08 -29.62
C GLU A 277 6.19 -0.14 -30.78
N ASP A 278 5.40 0.91 -30.93
CA ASP A 278 5.72 2.01 -31.82
C ASP A 278 7.02 2.63 -31.30
N GLU A 279 8.06 2.55 -32.13
CA GLU A 279 9.37 3.19 -31.94
C GLU A 279 9.26 4.74 -31.89
#